data_45aa49a6f3012b01de20a835d28304c4
#
_entry.id   45aa49a6f3012b01de20a835d28304c4
#
_cell.length_a   1.000
_cell.length_b   1.000
_cell.length_c   1.000
_cell.angle_alpha   90.00
_cell.angle_beta   90.00
_cell.angle_gamma   90.00
#
_symmetry.space_group_name_H-M   'P 1'
#
loop_
_entity.id
_entity.type
_entity.pdbx_description
1 polymer ?
#
loop_
_entity_poly.entity_id
_entity_poly.type
_entity_poly.pdbx_seq_one_letter_code
_entity_poly.pdbx_strand_id
1 'polypeptide(L)'
;MTNVFIDGQAGTTGLELASRLAKREDLTILQIPEDSRKDLSARSAIYTKADIVILCLPDQAAVEAAEAIGDKCKVIDASTAHRTHKDWTYGLPELTSAQRQRIAGAEKVSNPGCYPQGYLLLVRPLIEEGILSAETLLRCNALSGYSGGGKAMISKLEKTPCNDEGMVSRIYGLNLDHKHVSEMQI
;
A
#
# COMPACT_ATOMS: atom_id res chain seq x y z
N MET A 1 -24.41 3.66 -5.82
CA MET A 1 -23.30 4.15 -4.99
C MET A 1 -22.48 2.96 -4.56
N THR A 2 -21.16 3.02 -4.67
CA THR A 2 -20.24 1.93 -4.29
C THR A 2 -19.91 2.02 -2.81
N ASN A 3 -20.16 0.97 -2.05
CA ASN A 3 -19.85 0.89 -0.62
C ASN A 3 -18.37 0.55 -0.42
N VAL A 4 -17.63 1.44 0.22
CA VAL A 4 -16.20 1.27 0.50
C VAL A 4 -15.97 1.18 2.00
N PHE A 5 -15.24 0.19 2.45
CA PHE A 5 -14.78 0.10 3.83
C PHE A 5 -13.27 0.24 3.90
N ILE A 6 -12.78 1.15 4.74
CA ILE A 6 -11.34 1.33 5.00
C ILE A 6 -11.03 0.66 6.34
N ASP A 7 -10.44 -0.53 6.26
CA ASP A 7 -10.00 -1.24 7.45
C ASP A 7 -8.62 -0.73 7.89
N GLY A 8 -8.51 -0.27 9.13
CA GLY A 8 -7.34 0.46 9.61
C GLY A 8 -7.41 1.98 9.40
N GLN A 9 -8.59 2.55 9.29
CA GLN A 9 -8.84 3.98 9.07
C GLN A 9 -8.11 4.90 10.09
N ALA A 10 -7.80 4.44 11.30
CA ALA A 10 -7.09 5.22 12.32
C ALA A 10 -5.60 5.40 12.07
N GLY A 11 -5.02 4.68 11.09
CA GLY A 11 -3.62 4.85 10.65
C GLY A 11 -3.43 6.09 9.77
N THR A 12 -2.18 6.51 9.56
CA THR A 12 -1.84 7.67 8.70
C THR A 12 -2.40 7.53 7.28
N THR A 13 -2.18 6.39 6.65
CA THR A 13 -2.69 6.09 5.30
C THR A 13 -4.22 6.05 5.29
N GLY A 14 -4.84 5.41 6.28
CA GLY A 14 -6.28 5.27 6.37
C GLY A 14 -7.00 6.60 6.56
N LEU A 15 -6.46 7.50 7.40
CA LEU A 15 -7.01 8.85 7.62
C LEU A 15 -6.96 9.71 6.35
N GLU A 16 -5.81 9.72 5.67
CA GLU A 16 -5.67 10.49 4.43
C GLU A 16 -6.58 9.94 3.34
N LEU A 17 -6.66 8.63 3.19
CA LEU A 17 -7.53 7.97 2.23
C LEU A 17 -9.00 8.29 2.52
N ALA A 18 -9.46 8.20 3.78
CA ALA A 18 -10.82 8.53 4.17
C ALA A 18 -11.16 9.99 3.82
N SER A 19 -10.24 10.93 4.10
CA SER A 19 -10.42 12.35 3.76
C SER A 19 -10.52 12.59 2.26
N ARG A 20 -9.76 11.86 1.45
CA ARG A 20 -9.82 11.96 -0.02
C ARG A 20 -11.11 11.35 -0.59
N LEU A 21 -11.49 10.16 -0.12
CA LEU A 21 -12.68 9.46 -0.60
C LEU A 21 -13.98 10.12 -0.15
N ALA A 22 -14.00 10.80 1.01
CA ALA A 22 -15.17 11.56 1.48
C ALA A 22 -15.61 12.70 0.53
N LYS A 23 -14.72 13.11 -0.38
CA LYS A 23 -15.02 14.12 -1.42
C LYS A 23 -15.71 13.53 -2.66
N ARG A 24 -15.88 12.21 -2.71
CA ARG A 24 -16.47 11.48 -3.83
C ARG A 24 -17.95 11.26 -3.58
N GLU A 25 -18.81 11.77 -4.44
CA GLU A 25 -20.29 11.64 -4.34
C GLU A 25 -20.82 10.27 -4.80
N ASP A 26 -19.99 9.53 -5.56
CA ASP A 26 -20.35 8.20 -6.07
C ASP A 26 -20.00 7.05 -5.09
N LEU A 27 -19.39 7.38 -3.94
CA LEU A 27 -18.98 6.42 -2.92
C LEU A 27 -19.73 6.61 -1.59
N THR A 28 -19.95 5.51 -0.89
CA THR A 28 -20.42 5.49 0.51
C THR A 28 -19.34 4.86 1.36
N ILE A 29 -18.77 5.61 2.32
CA ILE A 29 -17.77 5.10 3.24
C ILE A 29 -18.46 4.43 4.43
N LEU A 30 -18.35 3.12 4.52
CA LEU A 30 -18.86 2.35 5.64
C LEU A 30 -18.04 2.61 6.91
N GLN A 31 -18.71 2.73 8.05
CA GLN A 31 -18.09 3.03 9.33
C GLN A 31 -18.18 1.83 10.27
N ILE A 32 -17.20 1.68 11.14
CA ILE A 32 -17.20 0.73 12.24
C ILE A 32 -17.06 1.51 13.56
N PRO A 33 -17.83 1.18 14.61
CA PRO A 33 -17.65 1.78 15.94
C PRO A 33 -16.23 1.60 16.45
N GLU A 34 -15.72 2.60 17.17
CA GLU A 34 -14.31 2.63 17.60
C GLU A 34 -13.93 1.45 18.51
N ASP A 35 -14.81 1.08 19.40
CA ASP A 35 -14.69 -0.06 20.32
C ASP A 35 -14.68 -1.42 19.60
N SER A 36 -15.30 -1.51 18.43
CA SER A 36 -15.44 -2.74 17.65
C SER A 36 -14.39 -2.91 16.54
N ARG A 37 -13.48 -1.94 16.35
CA ARG A 37 -12.46 -1.97 15.27
C ARG A 37 -11.53 -3.17 15.31
N LYS A 38 -11.29 -3.74 16.48
CA LYS A 38 -10.42 -4.91 16.66
C LYS A 38 -11.20 -6.24 16.66
N ASP A 39 -12.51 -6.16 16.67
CA ASP A 39 -13.37 -7.34 16.64
C ASP A 39 -13.50 -7.85 15.20
N LEU A 40 -12.97 -9.03 14.93
CA LEU A 40 -13.01 -9.66 13.62
C LEU A 40 -14.45 -9.97 13.17
N SER A 41 -15.35 -10.29 14.11
CA SER A 41 -16.76 -10.57 13.80
C SER A 41 -17.46 -9.29 13.31
N ALA A 42 -17.27 -8.16 14.01
CA ALA A 42 -17.80 -6.88 13.61
C ALA A 42 -17.26 -6.42 12.25
N ARG A 43 -15.95 -6.60 12.01
CA ARG A 43 -15.31 -6.31 10.71
C ARG A 43 -15.89 -7.21 9.61
N SER A 44 -16.02 -8.52 9.86
CA SER A 44 -16.57 -9.47 8.89
C SER A 44 -18.00 -9.14 8.49
N ALA A 45 -18.83 -8.64 9.42
CA ALA A 45 -20.18 -8.16 9.13
C ALA A 45 -20.18 -6.93 8.19
N ILE A 46 -19.14 -6.10 8.23
CA ILE A 46 -18.99 -4.96 7.30
C ILE A 46 -18.48 -5.43 5.95
N TYR A 47 -17.56 -6.40 5.91
CA TYR A 47 -17.04 -6.96 4.64
C TYR A 47 -18.17 -7.49 3.75
N THR A 48 -19.22 -8.06 4.34
CA THR A 48 -20.39 -8.54 3.57
C THR A 48 -21.27 -7.42 2.99
N LYS A 49 -21.10 -6.20 3.46
CA LYS A 49 -21.87 -5.01 3.00
C LYS A 49 -21.06 -4.12 2.06
N ALA A 50 -19.76 -4.32 2.02
CA ALA A 50 -18.85 -3.53 1.19
C ALA A 50 -18.78 -4.12 -0.22
N ASP A 51 -18.68 -3.25 -1.22
CA ASP A 51 -18.30 -3.63 -2.58
C ASP A 51 -16.77 -3.70 -2.71
N ILE A 52 -16.08 -2.81 -1.96
CA ILE A 52 -14.61 -2.74 -1.93
C ILE A 52 -14.15 -2.56 -0.49
N VAL A 53 -13.18 -3.36 -0.07
CA VAL A 53 -12.45 -3.16 1.19
C VAL A 53 -11.02 -2.70 0.90
N ILE A 54 -10.58 -1.66 1.59
CA ILE A 54 -9.20 -1.17 1.50
C ILE A 54 -8.51 -1.44 2.84
N LEU A 55 -7.49 -2.31 2.82
CA LEU A 55 -6.73 -2.71 4.00
C LEU A 55 -5.58 -1.71 4.23
N CYS A 56 -5.65 -0.96 5.32
CA CYS A 56 -4.59 -0.07 5.83
C CYS A 56 -4.05 -0.61 7.16
N LEU A 57 -3.72 -1.90 7.17
CA LEU A 57 -3.36 -2.69 8.34
C LEU A 57 -1.87 -3.09 8.32
N PRO A 58 -1.28 -3.47 9.46
CA PRO A 58 -0.02 -4.19 9.48
C PRO A 58 -0.12 -5.52 8.74
N ASP A 59 1.01 -6.02 8.21
CA ASP A 59 1.05 -7.18 7.31
C ASP A 59 0.28 -8.40 7.83
N GLN A 60 0.52 -8.83 9.08
CA GLN A 60 -0.18 -9.97 9.66
C GLN A 60 -1.70 -9.76 9.73
N ALA A 61 -2.14 -8.58 10.16
CA ALA A 61 -3.55 -8.25 10.25
C ALA A 61 -4.22 -8.10 8.86
N ALA A 62 -3.44 -7.72 7.83
CA ALA A 62 -3.91 -7.67 6.45
C ALA A 62 -4.13 -9.07 5.89
N VAL A 63 -3.25 -10.03 6.20
CA VAL A 63 -3.44 -11.44 5.82
C VAL A 63 -4.72 -12.00 6.44
N GLU A 64 -4.89 -11.86 7.76
CA GLU A 64 -6.09 -12.32 8.47
C GLU A 64 -7.38 -11.68 7.93
N ALA A 65 -7.31 -10.38 7.62
CA ALA A 65 -8.44 -9.67 7.03
C ALA A 65 -8.77 -10.17 5.62
N ALA A 66 -7.76 -10.37 4.77
CA ALA A 66 -7.94 -10.88 3.42
C ALA A 66 -8.54 -12.30 3.41
N GLU A 67 -8.12 -13.17 4.33
CA GLU A 67 -8.72 -14.50 4.54
C GLU A 67 -10.19 -14.39 4.99
N ALA A 68 -10.49 -13.52 5.95
CA ALA A 68 -11.85 -13.31 6.43
C ALA A 68 -12.78 -12.71 5.37
N ILE A 69 -12.25 -11.88 4.47
CA ILE A 69 -12.99 -11.35 3.33
C ILE A 69 -13.27 -12.47 2.31
N GLY A 70 -12.27 -13.29 1.97
CA GLY A 70 -12.42 -14.34 0.95
C GLY A 70 -12.89 -13.76 -0.38
N ASP A 71 -14.05 -14.22 -0.85
CA ASP A 71 -14.67 -13.80 -2.11
C ASP A 71 -15.91 -12.90 -1.92
N LYS A 72 -16.06 -12.31 -0.72
CA LYS A 72 -17.26 -11.50 -0.39
C LYS A 72 -17.29 -10.16 -1.13
N CYS A 73 -16.14 -9.56 -1.36
CA CYS A 73 -16.00 -8.27 -2.03
C CYS A 73 -14.59 -8.09 -2.58
N LYS A 74 -14.38 -7.05 -3.40
CA LYS A 74 -13.06 -6.68 -3.90
C LYS A 74 -12.17 -6.13 -2.79
N VAL A 75 -10.87 -6.42 -2.86
CA VAL A 75 -9.89 -5.99 -1.85
C VAL A 75 -8.75 -5.22 -2.49
N ILE A 76 -8.39 -4.10 -1.87
CA ILE A 76 -7.15 -3.39 -2.14
C ILE A 76 -6.30 -3.43 -0.86
N ASP A 77 -5.14 -4.04 -0.90
CA ASP A 77 -4.25 -4.12 0.25
C ASP A 77 -3.08 -3.13 0.15
N ALA A 78 -2.98 -2.21 1.10
CA ALA A 78 -1.88 -1.26 1.19
C ALA A 78 -0.68 -1.77 2.02
N SER A 79 -0.80 -2.94 2.65
CA SER A 79 0.32 -3.58 3.38
C SER A 79 1.40 -4.10 2.43
N THR A 80 2.46 -4.69 2.98
CA THR A 80 3.47 -5.36 2.16
C THR A 80 3.20 -6.84 1.93
N ALA A 81 2.20 -7.40 2.63
CA ALA A 81 1.96 -8.85 2.68
C ALA A 81 1.67 -9.47 1.30
N HIS A 82 0.96 -8.76 0.44
CA HIS A 82 0.46 -9.34 -0.80
C HIS A 82 1.08 -8.74 -2.08
N ARG A 83 2.09 -7.88 -1.97
CA ARG A 83 2.62 -7.12 -3.12
C ARG A 83 3.25 -8.00 -4.20
N THR A 84 3.87 -9.11 -3.81
CA THR A 84 4.47 -10.08 -4.73
C THR A 84 3.75 -11.43 -4.72
N HIS A 85 2.55 -11.48 -4.12
CA HIS A 85 1.77 -12.72 -4.04
C HIS A 85 1.10 -13.01 -5.38
N LYS A 86 1.24 -14.25 -5.89
CA LYS A 86 0.80 -14.68 -7.22
C LYS A 86 -0.70 -14.50 -7.49
N ASP A 87 -1.53 -14.58 -6.44
CA ASP A 87 -2.99 -14.48 -6.54
C ASP A 87 -3.49 -13.02 -6.40
N TRP A 88 -2.57 -12.06 -6.32
CA TRP A 88 -2.87 -10.64 -6.22
C TRP A 88 -2.40 -9.90 -7.47
N THR A 89 -3.25 -9.02 -7.98
CA THR A 89 -2.86 -8.12 -9.07
C THR A 89 -2.06 -6.96 -8.52
N TYR A 90 -0.83 -6.78 -9.00
CA TYR A 90 0.01 -5.64 -8.62
C TYR A 90 -0.60 -4.34 -9.13
N GLY A 91 -0.88 -3.41 -8.22
CA GLY A 91 -1.72 -2.23 -8.45
C GLY A 91 -0.98 -1.02 -9.03
N LEU A 92 -0.04 -1.23 -9.97
CA LEU A 92 0.62 -0.17 -10.75
C LEU A 92 0.04 -0.15 -12.16
N PRO A 93 -0.90 0.77 -12.48
CA PRO A 93 -1.60 0.76 -13.77
C PRO A 93 -0.68 0.93 -14.98
N GLU A 94 0.46 1.56 -14.78
CA GLU A 94 1.47 1.85 -15.80
C GLU A 94 2.49 0.72 -15.99
N LEU A 95 2.38 -0.37 -15.23
CA LEU A 95 3.35 -1.47 -15.27
C LEU A 95 3.45 -2.12 -16.67
N THR A 96 2.31 -2.30 -17.32
CA THR A 96 2.20 -2.76 -18.70
C THR A 96 0.99 -2.11 -19.37
N SER A 97 0.92 -2.15 -20.69
CA SER A 97 -0.24 -1.62 -21.44
C SER A 97 -1.59 -2.23 -21.05
N ALA A 98 -1.60 -3.50 -20.63
CA ALA A 98 -2.81 -4.22 -20.19
C ALA A 98 -3.10 -4.09 -18.68
N GLN A 99 -2.16 -3.52 -17.89
CA GLN A 99 -2.24 -3.60 -16.43
C GLN A 99 -3.46 -2.85 -15.86
N ARG A 100 -3.82 -1.72 -16.44
CA ARG A 100 -5.01 -0.96 -16.01
C ARG A 100 -6.30 -1.80 -16.12
N GLN A 101 -6.45 -2.56 -17.19
CA GLN A 101 -7.60 -3.45 -17.37
C GLN A 101 -7.55 -4.63 -16.39
N ARG A 102 -6.36 -5.20 -16.16
CA ARG A 102 -6.17 -6.27 -15.16
C ARG A 102 -6.56 -5.82 -13.77
N ILE A 103 -6.15 -4.62 -13.35
CA ILE A 103 -6.53 -4.04 -12.06
C ILE A 103 -8.05 -3.82 -11.98
N ALA A 104 -8.66 -3.27 -13.02
CA ALA A 104 -10.11 -3.02 -13.04
C ALA A 104 -10.95 -4.31 -12.93
N GLY A 105 -10.47 -5.41 -13.51
CA GLY A 105 -11.11 -6.73 -13.45
C GLY A 105 -10.74 -7.56 -12.23
N ALA A 106 -9.75 -7.16 -11.45
CA ALA A 106 -9.25 -7.96 -10.34
C ALA A 106 -10.16 -7.94 -9.12
N GLU A 107 -10.24 -9.05 -8.41
CA GLU A 107 -10.87 -9.15 -7.10
C GLU A 107 -9.89 -8.75 -5.97
N LYS A 108 -8.59 -8.97 -6.16
CA LYS A 108 -7.53 -8.71 -5.18
C LYS A 108 -6.42 -7.89 -5.82
N VAL A 109 -6.21 -6.68 -5.29
CA VAL A 109 -5.19 -5.74 -5.78
C VAL A 109 -4.25 -5.39 -4.64
N SER A 110 -2.95 -5.52 -4.85
CA SER A 110 -1.94 -5.06 -3.90
C SER A 110 -1.44 -3.67 -4.28
N ASN A 111 -1.51 -2.72 -3.34
CA ASN A 111 -1.00 -1.37 -3.57
C ASN A 111 0.54 -1.35 -3.51
N PRO A 112 1.22 -0.85 -4.54
CA PRO A 112 2.67 -0.84 -4.63
C PRO A 112 3.37 -0.07 -3.51
N GLY A 113 4.61 -0.46 -3.20
CA GLY A 113 5.51 0.33 -2.37
C GLY A 113 5.92 1.63 -3.06
N CYS A 114 6.23 2.68 -2.27
CA CYS A 114 6.55 4.00 -2.82
C CYS A 114 7.82 4.00 -3.70
N TYR A 115 8.89 3.32 -3.28
CA TYR A 115 10.12 3.24 -4.10
C TYR A 115 9.97 2.33 -5.32
N PRO A 116 9.34 1.14 -5.22
CA PRO A 116 9.11 0.29 -6.38
C PRO A 116 8.36 0.98 -7.51
N GLN A 117 7.37 1.84 -7.21
CA GLN A 117 6.67 2.62 -8.23
C GLN A 117 7.64 3.46 -9.05
N GLY A 118 8.46 4.29 -8.39
CA GLY A 118 9.45 5.13 -9.08
C GLY A 118 10.49 4.30 -9.85
N TYR A 119 10.98 3.22 -9.26
CA TYR A 119 11.95 2.33 -9.88
C TYR A 119 11.37 1.65 -11.14
N LEU A 120 10.21 1.02 -11.03
CA LEU A 120 9.57 0.30 -12.14
C LEU A 120 9.20 1.23 -13.30
N LEU A 121 8.70 2.44 -13.00
CA LEU A 121 8.38 3.42 -14.03
C LEU A 121 9.61 3.94 -14.79
N LEU A 122 10.80 3.92 -14.18
CA LEU A 122 12.05 4.31 -14.84
C LEU A 122 12.70 3.15 -15.57
N VAL A 123 12.75 1.95 -14.97
CA VAL A 123 13.56 0.85 -15.45
C VAL A 123 12.82 -0.03 -16.45
N ARG A 124 11.56 -0.35 -16.18
CA ARG A 124 10.81 -1.29 -17.01
C ARG A 124 10.68 -0.87 -18.47
N PRO A 125 10.38 0.38 -18.82
CA PRO A 125 10.35 0.78 -20.23
C PRO A 125 11.68 0.58 -20.95
N LEU A 126 12.82 0.77 -20.25
CA LEU A 126 14.14 0.57 -20.84
C LEU A 126 14.41 -0.91 -21.14
N ILE A 127 13.90 -1.81 -20.30
CA ILE A 127 14.01 -3.25 -20.53
C ILE A 127 13.08 -3.67 -21.69
N GLU A 128 11.85 -3.19 -21.71
CA GLU A 128 10.87 -3.52 -22.76
C GLU A 128 11.32 -3.04 -24.15
N GLU A 129 12.01 -1.90 -24.24
CA GLU A 129 12.59 -1.38 -25.47
C GLU A 129 13.97 -2.00 -25.81
N GLY A 130 14.46 -2.95 -25.01
CA GLY A 130 15.75 -3.61 -25.21
C GLY A 130 16.98 -2.69 -25.03
N ILE A 131 16.79 -1.51 -24.44
CA ILE A 131 17.90 -0.57 -24.14
C ILE A 131 18.71 -1.10 -22.95
N LEU A 132 18.04 -1.75 -21.99
CA LEU A 132 18.63 -2.31 -20.80
C LEU A 132 18.34 -3.81 -20.74
N SER A 133 19.36 -4.63 -20.47
CA SER A 133 19.14 -6.06 -20.23
C SER A 133 18.46 -6.29 -18.88
N ALA A 134 17.53 -7.26 -18.82
CA ALA A 134 16.90 -7.68 -17.56
C ALA A 134 17.92 -8.23 -16.53
N GLU A 135 19.09 -8.70 -17.00
CA GLU A 135 20.19 -9.21 -16.14
C GLU A 135 21.10 -8.09 -15.63
N THR A 136 20.83 -6.84 -15.99
CA THR A 136 21.68 -5.71 -15.57
C THR A 136 21.59 -5.49 -14.07
N LEU A 137 22.73 -5.49 -13.39
CA LEU A 137 22.80 -5.18 -11.97
C LEU A 137 22.63 -3.66 -11.77
N LEU A 138 21.51 -3.29 -11.15
CA LEU A 138 21.19 -1.90 -10.86
C LEU A 138 21.33 -1.58 -9.37
N ARG A 139 21.66 -0.32 -9.09
CA ARG A 139 21.65 0.24 -7.74
C ARG A 139 20.59 1.31 -7.66
N CYS A 140 19.74 1.23 -6.63
CA CYS A 140 18.71 2.23 -6.36
C CYS A 140 19.10 3.01 -5.09
N ASN A 141 19.37 4.31 -5.25
CA ASN A 141 19.53 5.24 -4.13
C ASN A 141 18.34 6.20 -4.16
N ALA A 142 17.67 6.35 -3.03
CA ALA A 142 16.45 7.14 -2.96
C ALA A 142 16.39 7.98 -1.69
N LEU A 143 15.66 9.10 -1.76
CA LEU A 143 15.39 9.97 -0.62
C LEU A 143 13.95 9.76 -0.18
N SER A 144 13.72 9.74 1.15
CA SER A 144 12.39 9.64 1.73
C SER A 144 12.18 10.74 2.75
N GLY A 145 11.01 11.35 2.71
CA GLY A 145 10.52 12.13 3.84
C GLY A 145 10.25 11.23 5.04
N TYR A 146 10.34 11.76 6.26
CA TYR A 146 10.12 10.99 7.49
C TYR A 146 8.69 10.40 7.60
N SER A 147 7.72 10.99 6.92
CA SER A 147 6.35 10.47 6.84
C SER A 147 6.28 9.06 6.24
N GLY A 148 7.23 8.68 5.37
CA GLY A 148 7.34 7.34 4.81
C GLY A 148 7.64 6.24 5.84
N GLY A 149 8.14 6.60 7.01
CA GLY A 149 8.37 5.67 8.13
C GLY A 149 7.13 5.33 8.97
N GLY A 150 5.97 5.89 8.62
CA GLY A 150 4.71 5.68 9.31
C GLY A 150 4.63 6.38 10.67
N LYS A 151 3.50 6.19 11.35
CA LYS A 151 3.13 6.92 12.57
C LYS A 151 4.20 6.88 13.68
N ALA A 152 4.84 5.75 13.88
CA ALA A 152 5.88 5.60 14.90
C ALA A 152 7.12 6.44 14.61
N MET A 153 7.56 6.49 13.35
CA MET A 153 8.70 7.30 12.93
C MET A 153 8.37 8.79 12.98
N ILE A 154 7.19 9.17 12.49
CA ILE A 154 6.68 10.55 12.56
C ILE A 154 6.72 11.03 14.02
N SER A 155 6.05 10.31 14.94
CA SER A 155 6.00 10.68 16.35
C SER A 155 7.38 10.76 17.02
N LYS A 156 8.32 9.91 16.59
CA LYS A 156 9.69 9.94 17.11
C LYS A 156 10.44 11.18 16.65
N LEU A 157 10.34 11.53 15.37
CA LEU A 157 11.09 12.64 14.78
C LEU A 157 10.50 13.98 15.17
N GLU A 158 9.18 14.11 15.28
CA GLU A 158 8.52 15.33 15.73
C GLU A 158 8.78 15.67 17.23
N LYS A 159 9.08 14.64 18.03
CA LYS A 159 9.45 14.81 19.45
C LYS A 159 10.94 15.06 19.67
N THR A 160 11.77 14.87 18.63
CA THR A 160 13.21 15.14 18.74
C THR A 160 13.45 16.61 18.52
N PRO A 161 14.02 17.35 19.51
CA PRO A 161 14.32 18.77 19.34
C PRO A 161 15.22 18.94 18.11
N CYS A 162 14.85 19.83 17.20
CA CYS A 162 15.77 20.36 16.20
C CYS A 162 16.78 21.24 16.94
N ASN A 163 17.93 20.69 17.29
CA ASN A 163 19.08 21.51 17.71
C ASN A 163 19.64 22.17 16.44
N ASP A 164 20.42 23.24 16.57
CA ASP A 164 21.05 23.94 15.44
C ASP A 164 21.98 23.02 14.60
N GLU A 165 22.34 21.85 15.12
CA GLU A 165 22.98 20.70 14.45
C GLU A 165 21.98 19.62 14.03
N GLY A 166 20.73 19.96 13.81
CA GLY A 166 19.61 19.04 13.59
C GLY A 166 19.91 17.97 12.55
N MET A 167 19.40 16.77 12.79
CA MET A 167 19.55 15.62 11.90
C MET A 167 18.93 15.94 10.54
N VAL A 168 19.77 16.39 9.61
CA VAL A 168 19.37 16.77 8.24
C VAL A 168 19.01 15.52 7.42
N SER A 169 19.67 14.40 7.69
CA SER A 169 19.39 13.12 6.99
C SER A 169 19.81 11.92 7.84
N ARG A 170 19.16 10.79 7.61
CA ARG A 170 19.50 9.50 8.21
C ARG A 170 19.59 8.42 7.14
N ILE A 171 20.72 7.73 7.10
CA ILE A 171 20.91 6.58 6.21
C ILE A 171 20.21 5.35 6.83
N TYR A 172 19.51 4.56 6.00
CA TYR A 172 18.89 3.31 6.40
C TYR A 172 18.92 2.29 5.25
N GLY A 173 18.57 1.02 5.52
CA GLY A 173 18.57 -0.05 4.53
C GLY A 173 19.98 -0.50 4.10
N LEU A 174 21.01 -0.31 4.93
CA LEU A 174 22.41 -0.63 4.63
C LEU A 174 22.68 -2.14 4.47
N ASN A 175 21.82 -2.99 4.99
CA ASN A 175 21.86 -4.44 4.79
C ASN A 175 21.42 -4.87 3.38
N LEU A 176 20.95 -3.95 2.55
CA LEU A 176 20.47 -4.17 1.17
C LEU A 176 19.33 -5.23 1.05
N ASP A 177 18.69 -5.53 2.16
CA ASP A 177 17.56 -6.47 2.27
C ASP A 177 16.30 -5.68 2.64
N HIS A 178 15.88 -4.79 1.76
CA HIS A 178 14.66 -4.02 1.95
C HIS A 178 13.48 -4.75 1.28
N LYS A 179 12.33 -4.79 1.95
CA LYS A 179 11.09 -5.42 1.46
C LYS A 179 10.62 -4.95 0.07
N HIS A 180 11.08 -3.79 -0.39
CA HIS A 180 10.79 -3.29 -1.73
C HIS A 180 11.63 -3.93 -2.83
N VAL A 181 12.73 -4.63 -2.50
CA VAL A 181 13.61 -5.23 -3.51
C VAL A 181 12.85 -6.29 -4.32
N SER A 182 12.05 -7.12 -3.66
CA SER A 182 11.22 -8.13 -4.34
C SER A 182 10.18 -7.52 -5.29
N GLU A 183 9.64 -6.34 -4.94
CA GLU A 183 8.70 -5.63 -5.81
C GLU A 183 9.39 -5.05 -7.06
N MET A 184 10.66 -4.64 -6.95
CA MET A 184 11.43 -4.10 -8.07
C MET A 184 11.81 -5.16 -9.12
N GLN A 185 11.52 -6.43 -8.84
CA GLN A 185 11.77 -7.56 -9.72
C GLN A 185 10.53 -8.04 -10.50
N ILE A 186 9.38 -7.35 -10.33
CA ILE A 186 8.10 -7.66 -10.99
C ILE A 186 8.15 -7.41 -12.52
#